data_2e462c2ee38682b3035342bb90e76909
#
_entry.id   2e462c2ee38682b3035342bb90e76909
#
_cell.length_a   1.000
_cell.length_b   1.000
_cell.length_c   1.000
_cell.angle_alpha   90.00
_cell.angle_beta   90.00
_cell.angle_gamma   90.00
#
_symmetry.space_group_name_H-M   'P 1'
#
loop_
_entity.id
_entity.type
_entity.pdbx_description
1 polymer ?
#
loop_
_entity_poly.entity_id
_entity_poly.type
_entity_poly.pdbx_seq_one_letter_code
_entity_poly.pdbx_strand_id
1 'polypeptide(L)'
;VVCFAGSGLGKTSSILIPTLQHWDGTCYVVDISGDICQNVEIPHKIIYNPDDTDGVLYNIFSPVDMFESDADKNEALEQLAFQLMPLETNMTDTSVFFLTEGRKILTAAMITYYHQGMDFPQICKRIISSSWSTLFSEIDQNGNYEAKQYINSFEGTNEKNIAGCKQACDSALKLFATNSHVYNAIGREREGKKAFTPEQLENKNIFVVIQDSKLELYEPLVHIITAQCMEYFSNRDNNNQHTILMCLDEFASFGHLEITPALRKLRKKHVRIMVLTQSLADIDLIYGRDERMAMLNNFAYKIVLGCSDSDTQEYFSRLIGEKEVYRKAVSKNGKQVTNTKTEAKERIVPPAELARLGRHMILLAEGRYYKLTKNYYFELDLW
;
A
#
# COMPACT_ATOMS: atom_id res chain seq x y z
N VAL A 1 11.34 -5.95 2.13
CA VAL A 1 11.17 -7.31 1.61
C VAL A 1 10.02 -7.32 0.63
N VAL A 2 10.17 -8.04 -0.48
CA VAL A 2 9.05 -8.37 -1.37
C VAL A 2 8.94 -9.90 -1.47
N CYS A 3 7.70 -10.41 -1.36
CA CYS A 3 7.41 -11.83 -1.44
C CYS A 3 6.42 -12.12 -2.58
N PHE A 4 6.83 -13.00 -3.49
CA PHE A 4 6.00 -13.47 -4.62
C PHE A 4 5.50 -14.88 -4.35
N ALA A 5 4.19 -15.04 -4.37
CA ALA A 5 3.59 -16.36 -4.21
C ALA A 5 2.16 -16.40 -4.76
N GLY A 6 1.86 -17.39 -5.57
CA GLY A 6 0.49 -17.69 -5.95
C GLY A 6 -0.41 -17.99 -4.74
N SER A 7 -1.72 -17.99 -4.95
CA SER A 7 -2.69 -18.31 -3.90
C SER A 7 -2.42 -19.70 -3.30
N GLY A 8 -2.55 -19.84 -1.99
CA GLY A 8 -2.36 -21.11 -1.27
C GLY A 8 -0.91 -21.60 -1.12
N LEU A 9 0.09 -20.83 -1.57
CA LEU A 9 1.49 -21.23 -1.47
C LEU A 9 2.17 -20.90 -0.14
N GLY A 10 1.41 -20.39 0.83
CA GLY A 10 1.88 -20.21 2.20
C GLY A 10 2.48 -18.82 2.49
N LYS A 11 2.13 -17.77 1.75
CA LYS A 11 2.55 -16.39 2.04
C LYS A 11 2.35 -16.03 3.52
N THR A 12 1.11 -16.13 3.95
CA THR A 12 0.70 -15.79 5.31
C THR A 12 1.29 -16.74 6.34
N SER A 13 1.15 -18.07 6.11
CA SER A 13 1.50 -19.09 7.09
C SER A 13 2.99 -19.39 7.23
N SER A 14 3.81 -19.14 6.19
CA SER A 14 5.24 -19.46 6.24
C SER A 14 6.17 -18.25 6.22
N ILE A 15 5.64 -17.06 5.95
CA ILE A 15 6.44 -15.82 5.92
C ILE A 15 5.90 -14.80 6.89
N LEU A 16 4.63 -14.36 6.74
CA LEU A 16 4.10 -13.23 7.51
C LEU A 16 3.96 -13.56 9.00
N ILE A 17 3.20 -14.60 9.34
CA ILE A 17 2.95 -14.96 10.75
C ILE A 17 4.27 -15.28 11.47
N PRO A 18 5.20 -16.14 10.95
CA PRO A 18 6.48 -16.39 11.60
C PRO A 18 7.33 -15.11 11.75
N THR A 19 7.31 -14.22 10.76
CA THR A 19 8.05 -12.96 10.86
C THR A 19 7.51 -12.09 11.98
N LEU A 20 6.18 -11.93 12.08
CA LEU A 20 5.55 -11.11 13.11
C LEU A 20 5.73 -11.68 14.52
N GLN A 21 5.69 -13.01 14.68
CA GLN A 21 5.93 -13.69 15.97
C GLN A 21 7.36 -13.47 16.52
N HIS A 22 8.34 -13.25 15.62
CA HIS A 22 9.74 -13.03 15.97
C HIS A 22 10.21 -11.57 15.79
N TRP A 23 9.28 -10.65 15.55
CA TRP A 23 9.63 -9.24 15.37
C TRP A 23 9.73 -8.51 16.70
N ASP A 24 10.89 -7.91 17.00
CA ASP A 24 11.15 -7.24 18.27
C ASP A 24 10.60 -5.80 18.37
N GLY A 25 10.11 -5.25 17.26
CA GLY A 25 9.53 -3.90 17.22
C GLY A 25 8.00 -3.91 17.19
N THR A 26 7.43 -2.78 16.84
CA THR A 26 6.00 -2.69 16.53
C THR A 26 5.72 -3.00 15.06
N CYS A 27 4.46 -3.27 14.75
CA CYS A 27 4.06 -3.56 13.37
C CYS A 27 2.75 -2.85 12.98
N TYR A 28 2.68 -2.52 11.69
CA TYR A 28 1.48 -2.16 10.96
C TYR A 28 1.18 -3.29 9.98
N VAL A 29 0.03 -3.89 10.08
CA VAL A 29 -0.34 -5.07 9.29
C VAL A 29 -1.68 -4.82 8.60
N VAL A 30 -1.72 -4.89 7.28
CA VAL A 30 -2.98 -5.01 6.55
C VAL A 30 -3.28 -6.49 6.38
N ASP A 31 -4.37 -6.95 6.98
CA ASP A 31 -4.79 -8.34 7.08
C ASP A 31 -6.13 -8.53 6.37
N ILE A 32 -6.11 -9.19 5.21
CA ILE A 32 -7.28 -9.31 4.33
C ILE A 32 -8.23 -10.42 4.75
N SER A 33 -7.78 -11.37 5.54
CA SER A 33 -8.60 -12.50 5.98
C SER A 33 -8.93 -12.48 7.46
N GLY A 34 -8.16 -11.73 8.24
CA GLY A 34 -8.15 -11.80 9.70
C GLY A 34 -7.30 -12.94 10.24
N ASP A 35 -6.74 -13.80 9.39
CA ASP A 35 -5.93 -14.95 9.78
C ASP A 35 -4.63 -14.52 10.47
N ILE A 36 -4.01 -13.43 10.00
CA ILE A 36 -2.79 -12.92 10.60
C ILE A 36 -3.08 -12.43 12.01
N CYS A 37 -4.12 -11.62 12.15
CA CYS A 37 -4.53 -11.05 13.44
C CYS A 37 -4.89 -12.13 14.47
N GLN A 38 -5.51 -13.21 14.05
CA GLN A 38 -5.91 -14.32 14.93
C GLN A 38 -4.73 -15.20 15.38
N ASN A 39 -3.72 -15.39 14.51
CA ASN A 39 -2.62 -16.32 14.75
C ASN A 39 -1.32 -15.63 15.23
N VAL A 40 -1.31 -14.31 15.40
CA VAL A 40 -0.17 -13.56 15.93
C VAL A 40 -0.51 -13.04 17.32
N GLU A 41 0.09 -13.61 18.36
CA GLU A 41 -0.03 -13.15 19.74
C GLU A 41 1.10 -12.20 20.10
N ILE A 42 0.83 -10.89 20.02
CA ILE A 42 1.77 -9.82 20.39
C ILE A 42 1.11 -8.81 21.31
N PRO A 43 1.87 -8.16 22.21
CA PRO A 43 1.32 -7.21 23.18
C PRO A 43 0.81 -5.93 22.50
N HIS A 44 -0.01 -5.17 23.20
CA HIS A 44 -0.46 -3.82 22.78
C HIS A 44 -1.05 -3.77 21.36
N LYS A 45 -1.85 -4.78 21.01
CA LYS A 45 -2.50 -4.89 19.71
C LYS A 45 -3.73 -3.98 19.62
N ILE A 46 -3.79 -3.15 18.59
CA ILE A 46 -4.99 -2.44 18.14
C ILE A 46 -5.50 -3.15 16.89
N ILE A 47 -6.77 -3.52 16.92
CA ILE A 47 -7.45 -4.12 15.77
C ILE A 47 -8.43 -3.08 15.24
N TYR A 48 -8.21 -2.64 14.00
CA TYR A 48 -9.12 -1.78 13.28
C TYR A 48 -9.88 -2.59 12.25
N ASN A 49 -11.18 -2.66 12.40
CA ASN A 49 -12.07 -3.30 11.45
C ASN A 49 -13.26 -2.35 11.21
N PRO A 50 -13.49 -1.83 10.01
CA PRO A 50 -14.60 -0.92 9.73
C PRO A 50 -15.98 -1.54 9.97
N ASP A 51 -16.09 -2.87 9.91
CA ASP A 51 -17.34 -3.58 10.16
C ASP A 51 -17.64 -3.82 11.65
N ASP A 52 -16.69 -3.56 12.53
CA ASP A 52 -16.87 -3.65 13.96
C ASP A 52 -17.49 -2.36 14.50
N THR A 53 -18.77 -2.44 14.87
CA THR A 53 -19.51 -1.28 15.36
C THR A 53 -18.99 -0.74 16.69
N ASP A 54 -18.33 -1.56 17.48
CA ASP A 54 -17.76 -1.20 18.80
C ASP A 54 -16.23 -0.99 18.73
N GLY A 55 -15.65 -1.16 17.53
CA GLY A 55 -14.23 -1.04 17.26
C GLY A 55 -13.68 0.39 17.41
N VAL A 56 -12.36 0.48 17.30
CA VAL A 56 -11.64 1.75 17.33
C VAL A 56 -11.91 2.53 16.05
N LEU A 57 -11.80 3.86 16.13
CA LEU A 57 -11.87 4.76 14.98
C LEU A 57 -10.48 4.97 14.38
N TYR A 58 -10.42 5.40 13.12
CA TYR A 58 -9.22 5.99 12.56
C TYR A 58 -9.40 7.50 12.38
N ASN A 59 -8.50 8.30 12.96
CA ASN A 59 -8.56 9.75 12.79
C ASN A 59 -7.82 10.18 11.53
N ILE A 60 -8.56 10.38 10.43
CA ILE A 60 -8.02 10.85 9.14
C ILE A 60 -7.41 12.25 9.27
N PHE A 61 -7.89 13.07 10.19
CA PHE A 61 -7.33 14.40 10.44
C PHE A 61 -6.14 14.40 11.39
N SER A 62 -5.66 13.24 11.87
CA SER A 62 -4.52 13.20 12.77
C SER A 62 -3.26 13.92 12.24
N PRO A 63 -2.90 13.87 10.94
CA PRO A 63 -1.78 14.65 10.42
C PRO A 63 -2.03 16.16 10.41
N VAL A 64 -3.29 16.60 10.38
CA VAL A 64 -3.68 18.01 10.44
C VAL A 64 -3.74 18.51 11.89
N ASP A 65 -4.35 17.68 12.77
CA ASP A 65 -4.56 18.01 14.18
C ASP A 65 -3.25 18.20 14.97
N MET A 66 -2.13 17.68 14.47
CA MET A 66 -0.81 17.83 15.11
C MET A 66 -0.20 19.23 14.97
N PHE A 67 -0.66 20.06 14.04
CA PHE A 67 -0.16 21.41 13.82
C PHE A 67 -0.91 22.44 14.65
N GLU A 68 -0.20 23.48 15.08
CA GLU A 68 -0.81 24.61 15.81
C GLU A 68 -1.25 25.73 14.87
N SER A 69 -0.41 26.03 13.86
CA SER A 69 -0.69 27.15 12.94
C SER A 69 -1.73 26.78 11.89
N ASP A 70 -2.58 27.73 11.54
CA ASP A 70 -3.59 27.54 10.48
C ASP A 70 -2.96 27.32 9.10
N ALA A 71 -1.81 27.94 8.84
CA ALA A 71 -1.08 27.74 7.59
C ALA A 71 -0.60 26.30 7.43
N ASP A 72 0.00 25.70 8.47
CA ASP A 72 0.46 24.31 8.44
C ASP A 72 -0.72 23.33 8.36
N LYS A 73 -1.85 23.64 9.02
CA LYS A 73 -3.09 22.86 8.90
C LYS A 73 -3.64 22.89 7.48
N ASN A 74 -3.65 24.07 6.85
CA ASN A 74 -4.13 24.21 5.47
C ASN A 74 -3.24 23.45 4.48
N GLU A 75 -1.91 23.49 4.65
CA GLU A 75 -0.98 22.69 3.87
C GLU A 75 -1.23 21.18 4.06
N ALA A 76 -1.43 20.73 5.31
CA ALA A 76 -1.75 19.34 5.60
C ALA A 76 -3.10 18.89 5.01
N LEU A 77 -4.09 19.78 4.96
CA LEU A 77 -5.38 19.51 4.29
C LEU A 77 -5.22 19.42 2.77
N GLU A 78 -4.35 20.25 2.18
CA GLU A 78 -4.01 20.13 0.75
C GLU A 78 -3.32 18.78 0.48
N GLN A 79 -2.34 18.37 1.30
CA GLN A 79 -1.69 17.06 1.19
C GLN A 79 -2.69 15.91 1.32
N LEU A 80 -3.66 16.03 2.24
CA LEU A 80 -4.73 15.06 2.37
C LEU A 80 -5.59 14.94 1.09
N ALA A 81 -5.86 16.07 0.41
CA ALA A 81 -6.56 16.06 -0.88
C ALA A 81 -5.75 15.30 -1.96
N PHE A 82 -4.42 15.42 -1.97
CA PHE A 82 -3.56 14.64 -2.86
C PHE A 82 -3.62 13.14 -2.55
N GLN A 83 -3.67 12.75 -1.29
CA GLN A 83 -3.78 11.35 -0.88
C GLN A 83 -5.15 10.74 -1.20
N LEU A 84 -6.24 11.52 -1.04
CA LEU A 84 -7.61 11.09 -1.35
C LEU A 84 -7.90 11.00 -2.85
N MET A 85 -7.17 11.73 -3.66
CA MET A 85 -7.33 11.81 -5.12
C MET A 85 -5.97 11.60 -5.81
N PRO A 86 -5.32 10.43 -5.68
CA PRO A 86 -4.01 10.17 -6.28
C PRO A 86 -4.08 10.18 -7.80
N LEU A 87 -2.97 10.53 -8.47
CA LEU A 87 -2.82 10.35 -9.91
C LEU A 87 -2.40 8.90 -10.19
N GLU A 88 -3.09 8.25 -11.11
CA GLU A 88 -2.77 6.90 -11.55
C GLU A 88 -1.93 6.93 -12.84
N THR A 89 -1.12 5.91 -13.05
CA THR A 89 -0.09 5.87 -14.12
C THR A 89 -0.67 5.93 -15.54
N ASN A 90 -1.92 5.50 -15.75
CA ASN A 90 -2.51 5.37 -17.08
C ASN A 90 -3.73 6.30 -17.31
N MET A 91 -3.80 7.42 -16.59
CA MET A 91 -4.90 8.36 -16.76
C MET A 91 -4.80 9.11 -18.09
N THR A 92 -5.96 9.41 -18.69
CA THR A 92 -6.05 10.32 -19.84
C THR A 92 -5.84 11.76 -19.39
N ASP A 93 -5.37 12.64 -20.28
CA ASP A 93 -5.20 14.08 -19.99
C ASP A 93 -6.50 14.71 -19.44
N THR A 94 -7.64 14.30 -19.97
CA THR A 94 -8.96 14.75 -19.49
C THR A 94 -9.24 14.30 -18.06
N SER A 95 -8.91 13.05 -17.72
CA SER A 95 -9.07 12.52 -16.35
C SER A 95 -8.13 13.22 -15.37
N VAL A 96 -6.89 13.44 -15.78
CA VAL A 96 -5.89 14.21 -15.00
C VAL A 96 -6.39 15.63 -14.72
N PHE A 97 -6.96 16.31 -15.73
CA PHE A 97 -7.54 17.64 -15.57
C PHE A 97 -8.65 17.63 -14.51
N PHE A 98 -9.67 16.79 -14.66
CA PHE A 98 -10.79 16.76 -13.72
C PHE A 98 -10.37 16.40 -12.30
N LEU A 99 -9.42 15.48 -12.16
CA LEU A 99 -8.91 15.09 -10.85
C LEU A 99 -8.10 16.23 -10.22
N THR A 100 -7.20 16.86 -10.97
CA THR A 100 -6.35 17.96 -10.46
C THR A 100 -7.18 19.17 -10.07
N GLU A 101 -8.14 19.55 -10.91
CA GLU A 101 -9.05 20.66 -10.58
C GLU A 101 -10.03 20.26 -9.47
N GLY A 102 -10.48 19.01 -9.43
CA GLY A 102 -11.30 18.48 -8.34
C GLY A 102 -10.62 18.52 -6.97
N ARG A 103 -9.29 18.32 -6.92
CA ARG A 103 -8.51 18.50 -5.68
C ARG A 103 -8.62 19.94 -5.13
N LYS A 104 -8.64 20.95 -5.98
CA LYS A 104 -8.80 22.34 -5.54
C LYS A 104 -10.14 22.54 -4.82
N ILE A 105 -11.22 21.95 -5.38
CA ILE A 105 -12.55 22.00 -4.75
C ILE A 105 -12.53 21.28 -3.41
N LEU A 106 -11.91 20.09 -3.34
CA LEU A 106 -11.80 19.32 -2.12
C LEU A 106 -10.99 20.07 -1.06
N THR A 107 -9.84 20.62 -1.42
CA THR A 107 -8.97 21.40 -0.51
C THR A 107 -9.71 22.59 0.06
N ALA A 108 -10.37 23.39 -0.79
CA ALA A 108 -11.14 24.56 -0.36
C ALA A 108 -12.25 24.19 0.62
N ALA A 109 -12.97 23.10 0.32
CA ALA A 109 -14.05 22.62 1.19
C ALA A 109 -13.51 22.08 2.51
N MET A 110 -12.42 21.29 2.49
CA MET A 110 -11.81 20.78 3.71
C MET A 110 -11.28 21.91 4.60
N ILE A 111 -10.57 22.89 4.05
CA ILE A 111 -10.11 24.07 4.81
C ILE A 111 -11.31 24.76 5.47
N THR A 112 -12.36 25.06 4.69
CA THR A 112 -13.52 25.79 5.18
C THR A 112 -14.21 25.06 6.34
N TYR A 113 -14.52 23.78 6.15
CA TYR A 113 -15.33 23.04 7.13
C TYR A 113 -14.49 22.50 8.31
N TYR A 114 -13.21 22.24 8.11
CA TYR A 114 -12.29 21.88 9.21
C TYR A 114 -12.19 23.03 10.22
N HIS A 115 -12.02 24.28 9.77
CA HIS A 115 -11.98 25.45 10.65
C HIS A 115 -13.34 25.77 11.30
N GLN A 116 -14.44 25.24 10.77
CA GLN A 116 -15.75 25.24 11.43
C GLN A 116 -15.91 24.13 12.47
N GLY A 117 -14.90 23.28 12.69
CA GLY A 117 -14.90 22.19 13.64
C GLY A 117 -15.61 20.92 13.17
N MET A 118 -15.92 20.79 11.88
CA MET A 118 -16.49 19.56 11.33
C MET A 118 -15.45 18.45 11.29
N ASP A 119 -15.88 17.21 11.56
CA ASP A 119 -15.04 16.05 11.42
C ASP A 119 -15.04 15.51 9.96
N PHE A 120 -14.03 14.75 9.58
CA PHE A 120 -13.82 14.28 8.20
C PHE A 120 -15.05 13.61 7.58
N PRO A 121 -15.73 12.63 8.22
CA PRO A 121 -16.91 12.01 7.62
C PRO A 121 -18.07 12.99 7.41
N GLN A 122 -18.20 14.00 8.28
CA GLN A 122 -19.19 15.04 8.14
C GLN A 122 -18.90 15.93 6.93
N ILE A 123 -17.62 16.29 6.73
CA ILE A 123 -17.16 17.07 5.57
C ILE A 123 -17.43 16.29 4.28
N CYS A 124 -17.09 15.02 4.22
CA CYS A 124 -17.38 14.18 3.05
C CYS A 124 -18.87 14.16 2.71
N LYS A 125 -19.72 13.97 3.72
CA LYS A 125 -21.18 13.99 3.54
C LYS A 125 -21.69 15.35 3.07
N ARG A 126 -21.15 16.46 3.62
CA ARG A 126 -21.51 17.82 3.21
C ARG A 126 -21.15 18.07 1.75
N ILE A 127 -19.93 17.72 1.35
CA ILE A 127 -19.46 17.91 -0.03
C ILE A 127 -20.36 17.14 -1.00
N ILE A 128 -20.59 15.85 -0.78
CA ILE A 128 -21.39 15.00 -1.69
C ILE A 128 -22.85 15.46 -1.78
N SER A 129 -23.45 15.94 -0.69
CA SER A 129 -24.83 16.39 -0.69
C SER A 129 -25.04 17.78 -1.28
N SER A 130 -23.97 18.54 -1.58
CA SER A 130 -24.04 19.90 -2.13
C SER A 130 -23.75 19.93 -3.62
N SER A 131 -24.49 20.78 -4.36
CA SER A 131 -24.10 21.14 -5.73
C SER A 131 -22.79 21.92 -5.73
N TRP A 132 -22.07 21.97 -6.84
CA TRP A 132 -20.86 22.79 -6.94
C TRP A 132 -21.14 24.28 -6.62
N SER A 133 -22.26 24.80 -7.10
CA SER A 133 -22.65 26.22 -6.88
C SER A 133 -22.96 26.51 -5.41
N THR A 134 -23.67 25.60 -4.74
CA THR A 134 -23.93 25.69 -3.29
C THR A 134 -22.63 25.65 -2.50
N LEU A 135 -21.75 24.70 -2.85
CA LEU A 135 -20.46 24.52 -2.18
C LEU A 135 -19.57 25.75 -2.34
N PHE A 136 -19.48 26.34 -3.54
CA PHE A 136 -18.71 27.55 -3.80
C PHE A 136 -19.26 28.74 -3.04
N SER A 137 -20.60 28.90 -2.99
CA SER A 137 -21.25 29.98 -2.20
C SER A 137 -20.94 29.84 -0.71
N GLU A 138 -20.94 28.61 -0.15
CA GLU A 138 -20.61 28.38 1.25
C GLU A 138 -19.14 28.69 1.54
N ILE A 139 -18.22 28.28 0.64
CA ILE A 139 -16.79 28.56 0.78
C ILE A 139 -16.54 30.07 0.68
N ASP A 140 -17.21 30.78 -0.25
CA ASP A 140 -17.07 32.22 -0.37
C ASP A 140 -17.57 32.97 0.87
N GLN A 141 -18.64 32.51 1.48
CA GLN A 141 -19.17 33.11 2.70
C GLN A 141 -18.35 32.81 3.95
N ASN A 142 -17.87 31.60 4.10
CA ASN A 142 -17.36 31.08 5.37
C ASN A 142 -15.86 30.67 5.32
N GLY A 143 -15.28 30.50 4.14
CA GLY A 143 -13.90 30.11 3.97
C GLY A 143 -12.92 31.24 4.32
N ASN A 144 -11.73 30.85 4.74
CA ASN A 144 -10.62 31.78 4.89
C ASN A 144 -10.09 32.25 3.51
N TYR A 145 -9.08 33.12 3.52
CA TYR A 145 -8.52 33.69 2.29
C TYR A 145 -7.97 32.59 1.35
N GLU A 146 -7.29 31.58 1.88
CA GLU A 146 -6.70 30.50 1.11
C GLU A 146 -7.77 29.61 0.45
N ALA A 147 -8.80 29.21 1.20
CA ALA A 147 -9.92 28.45 0.65
C ALA A 147 -10.60 29.18 -0.52
N LYS A 148 -10.79 30.50 -0.39
CA LYS A 148 -11.38 31.31 -1.45
C LYS A 148 -10.51 31.40 -2.69
N GLN A 149 -9.17 31.44 -2.55
CA GLN A 149 -8.27 31.44 -3.70
C GLN A 149 -8.43 30.21 -4.58
N TYR A 150 -8.64 29.03 -3.98
CA TYR A 150 -8.88 27.79 -4.75
C TYR A 150 -10.14 27.90 -5.61
N ILE A 151 -11.27 28.38 -5.07
CA ILE A 151 -12.52 28.50 -5.84
C ILE A 151 -12.49 29.65 -6.84
N ASN A 152 -11.79 30.75 -6.55
CA ASN A 152 -11.64 31.89 -7.47
C ASN A 152 -10.87 31.48 -8.75
N SER A 153 -10.04 30.42 -8.69
CA SER A 153 -9.38 29.89 -9.88
C SER A 153 -10.34 29.33 -10.93
N PHE A 154 -11.61 29.12 -10.58
CA PHE A 154 -12.66 28.66 -11.50
C PHE A 154 -13.45 29.81 -12.14
N GLU A 155 -13.13 31.08 -11.83
CA GLU A 155 -13.78 32.23 -12.44
C GLU A 155 -13.60 32.19 -13.96
N GLY A 156 -14.71 32.35 -14.69
CA GLY A 156 -14.72 32.23 -16.16
C GLY A 156 -14.65 30.81 -16.72
N THR A 157 -14.54 29.79 -15.87
CA THR A 157 -14.55 28.39 -16.30
C THR A 157 -15.97 27.95 -16.68
N ASN A 158 -16.08 27.10 -17.71
CA ASN A 158 -17.36 26.53 -18.14
C ASN A 158 -17.99 25.67 -17.01
N GLU A 159 -19.26 25.91 -16.72
CA GLU A 159 -20.01 25.22 -15.65
C GLU A 159 -19.98 23.67 -15.77
N LYS A 160 -19.97 23.14 -17.01
CA LYS A 160 -19.85 21.71 -17.24
C LYS A 160 -18.51 21.14 -16.77
N ASN A 161 -17.44 21.92 -16.95
CA ASN A 161 -16.11 21.52 -16.46
C ASN A 161 -16.08 21.57 -14.94
N ILE A 162 -16.64 22.60 -14.31
CA ILE A 162 -16.73 22.68 -12.84
C ILE A 162 -17.53 21.51 -12.28
N ALA A 163 -18.66 21.16 -12.92
CA ALA A 163 -19.46 20.00 -12.54
C ALA A 163 -18.66 18.68 -12.67
N GLY A 164 -17.85 18.54 -13.72
CA GLY A 164 -16.95 17.39 -13.90
C GLY A 164 -15.88 17.30 -12.81
N CYS A 165 -15.25 18.43 -12.44
CA CYS A 165 -14.29 18.51 -11.34
C CYS A 165 -14.94 18.13 -10.00
N LYS A 166 -16.15 18.63 -9.75
CA LYS A 166 -16.93 18.28 -8.55
C LYS A 166 -17.28 16.78 -8.54
N GLN A 167 -17.63 16.19 -9.69
CA GLN A 167 -17.91 14.76 -9.79
C GLN A 167 -16.67 13.91 -9.48
N ALA A 168 -15.48 14.33 -9.90
CA ALA A 168 -14.23 13.66 -9.55
C ALA A 168 -13.99 13.68 -8.03
N CYS A 169 -14.22 14.85 -7.40
CA CYS A 169 -14.18 15.01 -5.95
C CYS A 169 -15.20 14.10 -5.24
N ASP A 170 -16.46 14.07 -5.71
CA ASP A 170 -17.52 13.23 -5.15
C ASP A 170 -17.17 11.74 -5.23
N SER A 171 -16.58 11.31 -6.34
CA SER A 171 -16.20 9.93 -6.54
C SER A 171 -15.15 9.50 -5.51
N ALA A 172 -14.17 10.33 -5.22
CA ALA A 172 -13.14 10.06 -4.22
C ALA A 172 -13.69 9.98 -2.79
N LEU A 173 -14.73 10.76 -2.48
CA LEU A 173 -15.32 10.81 -1.14
C LEU A 173 -16.50 9.85 -0.93
N LYS A 174 -16.98 9.21 -1.97
CA LYS A 174 -18.20 8.38 -1.94
C LYS A 174 -18.19 7.37 -0.82
N LEU A 175 -17.10 6.61 -0.67
CA LEU A 175 -16.97 5.58 0.37
C LEU A 175 -17.17 6.19 1.77
N PHE A 176 -16.48 7.28 2.05
CA PHE A 176 -16.44 7.93 3.37
C PHE A 176 -17.76 8.61 3.75
N ALA A 177 -18.54 9.04 2.75
CA ALA A 177 -19.80 9.75 2.97
C ALA A 177 -21.01 8.83 3.01
N THR A 178 -21.02 7.74 2.21
CA THR A 178 -22.23 6.95 1.96
C THR A 178 -22.22 5.54 2.55
N ASN A 179 -21.04 4.97 2.82
CA ASN A 179 -20.93 3.68 3.47
C ASN A 179 -21.05 3.85 4.99
N SER A 180 -22.11 3.32 5.59
CA SER A 180 -22.39 3.52 7.04
C SER A 180 -21.32 2.88 7.93
N HIS A 181 -20.74 1.75 7.55
CA HIS A 181 -19.67 1.11 8.32
C HIS A 181 -18.44 1.99 8.35
N VAL A 182 -17.95 2.40 7.17
CA VAL A 182 -16.77 3.27 7.05
C VAL A 182 -17.02 4.63 7.72
N TYR A 183 -18.20 5.26 7.47
CA TYR A 183 -18.57 6.52 8.12
C TYR A 183 -18.49 6.46 9.66
N ASN A 184 -18.88 5.33 10.26
CA ASN A 184 -18.85 5.13 11.70
C ASN A 184 -17.51 4.63 12.24
N ALA A 185 -16.60 4.20 11.38
CA ALA A 185 -15.27 3.69 11.73
C ALA A 185 -14.17 4.76 11.60
N ILE A 186 -14.48 5.96 11.09
CA ILE A 186 -13.53 7.05 10.92
C ILE A 186 -13.96 8.28 11.72
N GLY A 187 -12.97 9.12 12.06
CA GLY A 187 -13.18 10.38 12.77
C GLY A 187 -12.32 10.52 14.01
N ARG A 188 -12.44 11.68 14.65
CA ARG A 188 -11.77 11.98 15.92
C ARG A 188 -12.34 11.13 17.04
N GLU A 189 -11.55 11.00 18.12
CA GLU A 189 -12.01 10.35 19.36
C GLU A 189 -13.31 10.98 19.86
N ARG A 190 -14.26 10.13 20.24
CA ARG A 190 -15.56 10.56 20.75
C ARG A 190 -15.99 9.67 21.91
N GLU A 191 -17.00 10.10 22.66
CA GLU A 191 -17.48 9.37 23.83
C GLU A 191 -17.73 7.88 23.53
N GLY A 192 -17.07 7.01 24.31
CA GLY A 192 -17.13 5.55 24.18
C GLY A 192 -16.28 4.95 23.05
N LYS A 193 -15.64 5.74 22.19
CA LYS A 193 -14.81 5.25 21.07
C LYS A 193 -13.47 5.96 21.00
N LYS A 194 -12.39 5.19 21.15
CA LYS A 194 -11.03 5.66 20.93
C LYS A 194 -10.71 5.71 19.44
N ALA A 195 -9.87 6.65 19.05
CA ALA A 195 -9.31 6.72 17.73
C ALA A 195 -7.82 6.37 17.76
N PHE A 196 -7.36 5.61 16.77
CA PHE A 196 -5.92 5.44 16.57
C PHE A 196 -5.39 6.39 15.50
N THR A 197 -4.10 6.64 15.57
CA THR A 197 -3.34 7.53 14.71
C THR A 197 -2.01 6.86 14.32
N PRO A 198 -1.32 7.28 13.25
CA PRO A 198 -0.02 6.75 12.88
C PRO A 198 1.04 6.80 13.99
N GLU A 199 0.99 7.83 14.85
CA GLU A 199 1.92 8.00 15.98
C GLU A 199 1.90 6.81 16.95
N GLN A 200 0.76 6.16 17.11
CA GLN A 200 0.63 5.03 18.03
C GLN A 200 1.47 3.82 17.61
N LEU A 201 1.92 3.74 16.36
CA LEU A 201 2.85 2.71 15.90
C LEU A 201 4.23 2.80 16.57
N GLU A 202 4.56 3.91 17.24
CA GLU A 202 5.78 4.00 18.04
C GLU A 202 5.76 3.08 19.29
N ASN A 203 4.58 2.64 19.73
CA ASN A 203 4.43 1.83 20.96
C ASN A 203 3.33 0.76 20.90
N LYS A 204 2.60 0.64 19.80
CA LYS A 204 1.49 -0.30 19.64
C LYS A 204 1.56 -1.00 18.29
N ASN A 205 1.01 -2.20 18.25
CA ASN A 205 0.85 -3.00 17.04
C ASN A 205 -0.53 -2.74 16.45
N ILE A 206 -0.61 -2.35 15.18
CA ILE A 206 -1.86 -2.01 14.51
C ILE A 206 -2.16 -3.02 13.41
N PHE A 207 -3.32 -3.64 13.49
CA PHE A 207 -3.86 -4.54 12.48
C PHE A 207 -5.09 -3.90 11.83
N VAL A 208 -5.00 -3.66 10.54
CA VAL A 208 -6.12 -3.22 9.70
C VAL A 208 -6.72 -4.46 9.07
N VAL A 209 -7.84 -4.91 9.61
CA VAL A 209 -8.50 -6.16 9.20
C VAL A 209 -9.65 -5.83 8.25
N ILE A 210 -9.55 -6.30 7.03
CA ILE A 210 -10.56 -6.12 5.98
C ILE A 210 -10.94 -7.49 5.42
N GLN A 211 -12.22 -7.77 5.29
CA GLN A 211 -12.67 -8.98 4.64
C GLN A 211 -12.34 -8.94 3.14
N ASP A 212 -11.82 -10.05 2.60
CA ASP A 212 -11.44 -10.18 1.18
C ASP A 212 -12.57 -9.74 0.23
N SER A 213 -13.81 -10.12 0.50
CA SER A 213 -14.98 -9.72 -0.29
C SER A 213 -15.29 -8.22 -0.31
N LYS A 214 -14.68 -7.44 0.59
CA LYS A 214 -14.87 -5.99 0.71
C LYS A 214 -13.62 -5.19 0.36
N LEU A 215 -12.53 -5.87 0.00
CA LEU A 215 -11.23 -5.24 -0.23
C LEU A 215 -11.30 -4.16 -1.31
N GLU A 216 -11.91 -4.47 -2.47
CA GLU A 216 -12.10 -3.50 -3.56
C GLU A 216 -12.95 -2.30 -3.12
N LEU A 217 -14.00 -2.53 -2.34
CA LEU A 217 -14.85 -1.45 -1.83
C LEU A 217 -14.12 -0.56 -0.81
N TYR A 218 -13.30 -1.16 0.06
CA TYR A 218 -12.61 -0.46 1.15
C TYR A 218 -11.18 -0.02 0.77
N GLU A 219 -10.77 -0.26 -0.48
CA GLU A 219 -9.46 0.14 -1.00
C GLU A 219 -9.11 1.59 -0.64
N PRO A 220 -9.98 2.63 -0.88
CA PRO A 220 -9.63 4.01 -0.55
C PRO A 220 -9.37 4.25 0.94
N LEU A 221 -10.04 3.48 1.81
CA LEU A 221 -9.80 3.56 3.26
C LEU A 221 -8.44 2.96 3.65
N VAL A 222 -8.11 1.77 3.13
CA VAL A 222 -6.82 1.12 3.39
C VAL A 222 -5.68 1.96 2.82
N HIS A 223 -5.89 2.51 1.62
CA HIS A 223 -4.96 3.41 0.96
C HIS A 223 -4.62 4.62 1.84
N ILE A 224 -5.63 5.37 2.28
CA ILE A 224 -5.40 6.59 3.07
C ILE A 224 -4.71 6.31 4.41
N ILE A 225 -5.11 5.25 5.12
CA ILE A 225 -4.47 4.84 6.38
C ILE A 225 -2.99 4.51 6.15
N THR A 226 -2.71 3.70 5.13
CA THR A 226 -1.34 3.27 4.82
C THR A 226 -0.47 4.44 4.36
N ALA A 227 -1.00 5.32 3.50
CA ALA A 227 -0.31 6.50 3.01
C ALA A 227 0.05 7.46 4.16
N GLN A 228 -0.88 7.72 5.08
CA GLN A 228 -0.64 8.57 6.25
C GLN A 228 0.37 7.96 7.21
N CYS A 229 0.37 6.64 7.42
CA CYS A 229 1.41 5.96 8.19
C CYS A 229 2.80 6.14 7.54
N MET A 230 2.91 5.94 6.21
CA MET A 230 4.18 6.14 5.51
C MET A 230 4.67 7.58 5.56
N GLU A 231 3.78 8.55 5.45
CA GLU A 231 4.09 9.96 5.54
C GLU A 231 4.58 10.36 6.94
N TYR A 232 3.85 9.95 7.98
CA TYR A 232 4.27 10.16 9.38
C TYR A 232 5.69 9.67 9.60
N PHE A 233 6.01 8.44 9.16
CA PHE A 233 7.35 7.89 9.32
C PHE A 233 8.41 8.55 8.43
N SER A 234 8.04 9.18 7.33
CA SER A 234 8.97 9.96 6.51
C SER A 234 9.52 11.16 7.28
N ASN A 235 8.75 11.70 8.20
CA ASN A 235 9.10 12.84 9.07
C ASN A 235 9.64 12.41 10.45
N ARG A 236 9.70 11.11 10.73
CA ARG A 236 10.20 10.55 11.99
C ARG A 236 11.66 10.96 12.26
N ASP A 237 12.02 11.19 13.54
CA ASP A 237 13.41 11.45 13.92
C ASP A 237 14.32 10.27 13.54
N ASN A 238 15.48 10.58 12.94
CA ASN A 238 16.48 9.58 12.58
C ASN A 238 17.16 8.92 13.81
N ASN A 239 17.13 9.59 14.96
CA ASN A 239 17.69 9.08 16.21
C ASN A 239 16.77 8.06 16.91
N ASN A 240 15.52 7.98 16.50
CA ASN A 240 14.61 7.00 17.06
C ASN A 240 15.01 5.59 16.58
N GLN A 241 15.51 4.77 17.51
CA GLN A 241 16.03 3.43 17.24
C GLN A 241 14.94 2.34 17.25
N HIS A 242 13.72 2.68 17.67
CA HIS A 242 12.61 1.74 17.65
C HIS A 242 12.32 1.28 16.21
N THR A 243 12.21 -0.03 16.01
CA THR A 243 11.98 -0.61 14.69
C THR A 243 10.50 -0.86 14.47
N ILE A 244 10.02 -0.51 13.27
CA ILE A 244 8.63 -0.69 12.87
C ILE A 244 8.59 -1.53 11.59
N LEU A 245 7.72 -2.53 11.55
CA LEU A 245 7.49 -3.37 10.37
C LEU A 245 6.13 -3.05 9.77
N MET A 246 6.10 -2.59 8.53
CA MET A 246 4.88 -2.44 7.74
C MET A 246 4.71 -3.67 6.85
N CYS A 247 3.66 -4.45 7.10
CA CYS A 247 3.29 -5.64 6.33
C CYS A 247 2.05 -5.34 5.49
N LEU A 248 2.20 -5.42 4.18
CA LEU A 248 1.12 -5.17 3.21
C LEU A 248 0.83 -6.48 2.46
N ASP A 249 -0.14 -7.24 2.96
CA ASP A 249 -0.62 -8.46 2.29
C ASP A 249 -1.52 -8.07 1.11
N GLU A 250 -1.42 -8.77 -0.01
CA GLU A 250 -2.07 -8.43 -1.28
C GLU A 250 -1.83 -6.97 -1.72
N PHE A 251 -0.56 -6.55 -1.68
CA PHE A 251 -0.11 -5.17 -1.90
C PHE A 251 -0.71 -4.48 -3.14
N ALA A 252 -0.89 -5.21 -4.24
CA ALA A 252 -1.47 -4.68 -5.46
C ALA A 252 -2.96 -4.28 -5.33
N SER A 253 -3.62 -4.62 -4.22
CA SER A 253 -5.02 -4.30 -3.98
C SER A 253 -5.25 -2.97 -3.24
N PHE A 254 -4.19 -2.20 -2.95
CA PHE A 254 -4.28 -0.96 -2.17
C PHE A 254 -4.19 0.31 -3.01
N GLY A 255 -4.37 0.20 -4.34
CA GLY A 255 -4.17 1.31 -5.25
C GLY A 255 -2.72 1.77 -5.36
N HIS A 256 -2.49 2.94 -5.92
CA HIS A 256 -1.16 3.48 -6.15
C HIS A 256 -0.61 4.18 -4.89
N LEU A 257 0.16 3.46 -4.09
CA LEU A 257 0.91 4.00 -2.94
C LEU A 257 2.28 4.50 -3.39
N GLU A 258 2.76 5.60 -2.81
CA GLU A 258 4.12 6.14 -3.02
C GLU A 258 5.20 5.25 -2.39
N ILE A 259 5.17 3.95 -2.73
CA ILE A 259 6.01 2.92 -2.09
C ILE A 259 7.48 3.05 -2.45
N THR A 260 7.79 3.46 -3.69
CA THR A 260 9.18 3.57 -4.16
C THR A 260 9.97 4.66 -3.41
N PRO A 261 9.45 5.88 -3.23
CA PRO A 261 10.05 6.86 -2.33
C PRO A 261 10.11 6.40 -0.87
N ALA A 262 9.06 5.73 -0.39
CA ALA A 262 9.00 5.22 0.98
C ALA A 262 10.12 4.20 1.26
N LEU A 263 10.37 3.24 0.37
CA LEU A 263 11.45 2.26 0.51
C LEU A 263 12.83 2.89 0.66
N ARG A 264 13.07 4.05 0.01
CA ARG A 264 14.33 4.79 0.11
C ARG A 264 14.46 5.59 1.41
N LYS A 265 13.38 6.26 1.82
CA LYS A 265 13.37 7.18 2.97
C LYS A 265 13.23 6.43 4.29
N LEU A 266 12.27 5.50 4.39
CA LEU A 266 11.86 4.88 5.64
C LEU A 266 12.92 3.93 6.22
N ARG A 267 13.78 3.36 5.37
CA ARG A 267 14.90 2.53 5.85
C ARG A 267 15.80 3.27 6.84
N LYS A 268 16.07 4.57 6.62
CA LYS A 268 16.87 5.42 7.51
C LYS A 268 16.14 5.80 8.80
N LYS A 269 14.81 5.61 8.80
CA LYS A 269 13.91 5.90 9.93
C LYS A 269 13.62 4.65 10.76
N HIS A 270 14.36 3.56 10.56
CA HIS A 270 14.14 2.27 11.20
C HIS A 270 12.77 1.63 10.91
N VAL A 271 12.12 2.03 9.82
CA VAL A 271 10.90 1.39 9.32
C VAL A 271 11.25 0.42 8.20
N ARG A 272 10.73 -0.80 8.30
CA ARG A 272 10.89 -1.87 7.32
C ARG A 272 9.57 -2.13 6.64
N ILE A 273 9.60 -2.28 5.32
CA ILE A 273 8.41 -2.57 4.51
C ILE A 273 8.51 -3.98 3.96
N MET A 274 7.48 -4.76 4.19
CA MET A 274 7.28 -6.09 3.62
C MET A 274 5.99 -6.05 2.79
N VAL A 275 6.11 -6.30 1.50
CA VAL A 275 4.96 -6.41 0.59
C VAL A 275 4.85 -7.84 0.08
N LEU A 276 3.62 -8.31 -0.03
CA LEU A 276 3.30 -9.61 -0.58
C LEU A 276 2.42 -9.41 -1.81
N THR A 277 2.70 -10.16 -2.86
CA THR A 277 1.98 -10.11 -4.14
C THR A 277 1.99 -11.47 -4.80
N GLN A 278 1.11 -11.66 -5.78
CA GLN A 278 1.01 -12.95 -6.47
C GLN A 278 1.93 -12.99 -7.70
N SER A 279 2.00 -11.91 -8.48
CA SER A 279 2.75 -11.85 -9.73
C SER A 279 3.32 -10.46 -10.02
N LEU A 280 4.19 -10.38 -11.03
CA LEU A 280 4.64 -9.10 -11.58
C LEU A 280 3.50 -8.35 -12.28
N ALA A 281 2.59 -9.09 -12.91
CA ALA A 281 1.47 -8.51 -13.62
C ALA A 281 0.53 -7.73 -12.68
N ASP A 282 0.31 -8.21 -11.46
CA ASP A 282 -0.52 -7.51 -10.47
C ASP A 282 0.09 -6.14 -10.11
N ILE A 283 1.42 -6.08 -9.96
CA ILE A 283 2.11 -4.80 -9.74
C ILE A 283 2.03 -3.91 -10.98
N ASP A 284 2.20 -4.49 -12.19
CA ASP A 284 2.16 -3.73 -13.43
C ASP A 284 0.82 -3.07 -13.71
N LEU A 285 -0.29 -3.67 -13.25
CA LEU A 285 -1.64 -3.10 -13.38
C LEU A 285 -1.76 -1.75 -12.64
N ILE A 286 -1.11 -1.60 -11.51
CA ILE A 286 -1.22 -0.41 -10.65
C ILE A 286 -0.09 0.59 -10.94
N TYR A 287 1.15 0.10 -11.06
CA TYR A 287 2.35 0.94 -11.11
C TYR A 287 2.95 1.08 -12.51
N GLY A 288 2.56 0.21 -13.44
CA GLY A 288 3.25 0.09 -14.72
C GLY A 288 4.63 -0.54 -14.59
N ARG A 289 5.18 -0.92 -15.73
CA ARG A 289 6.43 -1.71 -15.80
C ARG A 289 7.67 -0.96 -15.29
N ASP A 290 7.77 0.32 -15.60
CA ASP A 290 8.97 1.11 -15.27
C ASP A 290 9.05 1.39 -13.77
N GLU A 291 7.93 1.76 -13.15
CA GLU A 291 7.88 1.97 -11.71
C GLU A 291 8.06 0.66 -10.94
N ARG A 292 7.46 -0.46 -11.39
CA ARG A 292 7.73 -1.78 -10.83
C ARG A 292 9.23 -2.12 -10.84
N MET A 293 9.94 -1.86 -11.96
CA MET A 293 11.38 -2.11 -12.01
C MET A 293 12.14 -1.27 -10.98
N ALA A 294 11.81 0.01 -10.86
CA ALA A 294 12.40 0.89 -9.86
C ALA A 294 12.10 0.42 -8.43
N MET A 295 10.86 0.01 -8.16
CA MET A 295 10.42 -0.53 -6.89
C MET A 295 11.18 -1.81 -6.51
N LEU A 296 11.23 -2.79 -7.41
CA LEU A 296 11.89 -4.08 -7.13
C LEU A 296 13.39 -3.92 -6.89
N ASN A 297 14.05 -2.94 -7.50
CA ASN A 297 15.46 -2.65 -7.25
C ASN A 297 15.72 -2.07 -5.84
N ASN A 298 14.71 -1.48 -5.21
CA ASN A 298 14.82 -0.95 -3.84
C ASN A 298 14.57 -1.99 -2.74
N PHE A 299 14.03 -3.17 -3.07
CA PHE A 299 13.90 -4.26 -2.11
C PHE A 299 15.22 -5.04 -1.96
N ALA A 300 15.80 -5.02 -0.77
CA ALA A 300 17.04 -5.75 -0.45
C ALA A 300 16.84 -7.27 -0.48
N TYR A 301 15.65 -7.72 -0.10
CA TYR A 301 15.29 -9.14 -0.03
C TYR A 301 14.11 -9.42 -0.94
N LYS A 302 14.23 -10.44 -1.79
CA LYS A 302 13.16 -10.92 -2.65
C LYS A 302 12.93 -12.40 -2.36
N ILE A 303 11.69 -12.75 -2.04
CA ILE A 303 11.31 -14.13 -1.69
C ILE A 303 10.36 -14.65 -2.78
N VAL A 304 10.56 -15.88 -3.22
CA VAL A 304 9.68 -16.58 -4.15
C VAL A 304 9.26 -17.90 -3.52
N LEU A 305 7.97 -18.03 -3.23
CA LEU A 305 7.38 -19.27 -2.70
C LEU A 305 6.84 -20.18 -3.80
N GLY A 306 6.63 -19.62 -4.98
CA GLY A 306 6.15 -20.26 -6.18
C GLY A 306 5.40 -19.25 -7.06
N CYS A 307 5.59 -19.33 -8.37
CA CYS A 307 4.96 -18.46 -9.37
C CYS A 307 4.25 -19.32 -10.41
N SER A 308 2.99 -18.99 -10.71
CA SER A 308 2.22 -19.68 -11.76
C SER A 308 2.38 -19.04 -13.14
N ASP A 309 2.63 -17.74 -13.20
CA ASP A 309 2.79 -16.99 -14.44
C ASP A 309 4.21 -17.03 -15.00
N SER A 310 4.32 -17.05 -16.33
CA SER A 310 5.58 -17.20 -17.05
C SER A 310 6.52 -16.01 -16.89
N ASP A 311 5.98 -14.80 -16.78
CA ASP A 311 6.78 -13.57 -16.74
C ASP A 311 7.50 -13.43 -15.41
N THR A 312 6.81 -13.74 -14.30
CA THR A 312 7.40 -13.79 -12.97
C THR A 312 8.45 -14.92 -12.86
N GLN A 313 8.17 -16.11 -13.42
CA GLN A 313 9.11 -17.22 -13.48
C GLN A 313 10.38 -16.83 -14.25
N GLU A 314 10.25 -16.27 -15.44
CA GLU A 314 11.39 -15.86 -16.27
C GLU A 314 12.20 -14.74 -15.62
N TYR A 315 11.52 -13.76 -15.00
CA TYR A 315 12.18 -12.68 -14.28
C TYR A 315 13.08 -13.20 -13.17
N PHE A 316 12.57 -14.07 -12.29
CA PHE A 316 13.35 -14.60 -11.18
C PHE A 316 14.42 -15.60 -11.62
N SER A 317 14.12 -16.45 -12.60
CA SER A 317 15.12 -17.35 -13.19
C SER A 317 16.30 -16.59 -13.77
N ARG A 318 16.04 -15.46 -14.47
CA ARG A 318 17.07 -14.56 -14.99
C ARG A 318 17.85 -13.88 -13.89
N LEU A 319 17.18 -13.41 -12.85
CA LEU A 319 17.81 -12.71 -11.74
C LEU A 319 18.73 -13.63 -10.91
N ILE A 320 18.39 -14.93 -10.79
CA ILE A 320 19.22 -15.94 -10.14
C ILE A 320 20.51 -16.21 -10.96
N GLY A 321 20.41 -16.17 -12.30
CA GLY A 321 21.55 -16.24 -13.19
C GLY A 321 21.71 -17.59 -13.90
N GLU A 322 22.87 -17.73 -14.51
CA GLU A 322 23.23 -18.88 -15.35
C GLU A 322 24.52 -19.52 -14.85
N LYS A 323 24.69 -20.80 -15.13
CA LYS A 323 25.91 -21.58 -14.89
C LYS A 323 26.43 -22.14 -16.22
N GLU A 324 27.73 -22.27 -16.32
CA GLU A 324 28.37 -22.97 -17.42
C GLU A 324 28.27 -24.48 -17.23
N VAL A 325 27.84 -25.17 -18.28
CA VAL A 325 27.74 -26.62 -18.31
C VAL A 325 28.42 -27.16 -19.54
N TYR A 326 29.09 -28.30 -19.40
CA TYR A 326 29.74 -28.97 -20.52
C TYR A 326 28.85 -30.12 -21.01
N ARG A 327 28.30 -29.98 -22.21
CA ARG A 327 27.54 -31.05 -22.87
C ARG A 327 28.48 -31.92 -23.65
N LYS A 328 28.44 -33.24 -23.43
CA LYS A 328 29.15 -34.22 -24.23
C LYS A 328 28.21 -34.80 -25.28
N ALA A 329 28.50 -34.51 -26.54
CA ALA A 329 27.82 -35.16 -27.64
C ALA A 329 28.73 -36.32 -28.17
N VAL A 330 28.15 -37.49 -28.25
CA VAL A 330 28.83 -38.69 -28.80
C VAL A 330 28.18 -38.99 -30.15
N SER A 331 28.93 -38.76 -31.21
CA SER A 331 28.53 -39.15 -32.56
C SER A 331 29.22 -40.42 -32.97
N LYS A 332 28.46 -41.45 -33.39
CA LYS A 332 28.99 -42.71 -33.94
C LYS A 332 28.75 -42.75 -35.43
N ASN A 333 29.83 -42.81 -36.19
CA ASN A 333 29.78 -43.03 -37.61
C ASN A 333 30.57 -44.32 -37.94
N GLY A 334 29.85 -45.46 -38.04
CA GLY A 334 30.45 -46.79 -38.15
C GLY A 334 31.28 -47.16 -36.93
N LYS A 335 32.58 -47.40 -37.14
CA LYS A 335 33.56 -47.75 -36.05
C LYS A 335 34.19 -46.51 -35.39
N GLN A 336 33.96 -45.31 -35.92
CA GLN A 336 34.50 -44.04 -35.34
C GLN A 336 33.51 -43.46 -34.34
N VAL A 337 34.02 -43.19 -33.13
CA VAL A 337 33.31 -42.48 -32.07
C VAL A 337 33.96 -41.12 -31.89
N THR A 338 33.21 -40.03 -32.19
CA THR A 338 33.68 -38.65 -31.99
C THR A 338 32.99 -38.12 -30.73
N ASN A 339 33.79 -37.74 -29.75
CA ASN A 339 33.31 -37.06 -28.52
C ASN A 339 33.51 -35.55 -28.70
N THR A 340 32.41 -34.81 -28.80
CA THR A 340 32.46 -33.35 -28.85
C THR A 340 32.03 -32.83 -27.48
N LYS A 341 32.87 -31.98 -26.87
CA LYS A 341 32.56 -31.28 -25.62
C LYS A 341 32.19 -29.85 -26.00
N THR A 342 30.91 -29.48 -25.82
CA THR A 342 30.45 -28.14 -26.14
C THR A 342 30.09 -27.41 -24.83
N GLU A 343 30.59 -26.23 -24.66
CA GLU A 343 30.26 -25.32 -23.58
C GLU A 343 28.89 -24.73 -23.82
N ALA A 344 28.00 -24.76 -22.82
CA ALA A 344 26.66 -24.17 -22.89
C ALA A 344 26.34 -23.47 -21.57
N LYS A 345 25.54 -22.43 -21.63
CA LYS A 345 24.99 -21.75 -20.44
C LYS A 345 23.60 -22.30 -20.16
N GLU A 346 23.34 -22.63 -18.91
CA GLU A 346 22.03 -23.07 -18.45
C GLU A 346 21.59 -22.24 -17.24
N ARG A 347 20.28 -21.96 -17.14
CA ARG A 347 19.71 -21.33 -15.95
C ARG A 347 20.04 -22.14 -14.71
N ILE A 348 20.50 -21.48 -13.63
CA ILE A 348 20.73 -22.13 -12.32
C ILE A 348 19.45 -22.75 -11.79
N VAL A 349 18.35 -21.95 -11.82
CA VAL A 349 17.00 -22.41 -11.54
C VAL A 349 16.14 -22.13 -12.78
N PRO A 350 15.74 -23.18 -13.52
CA PRO A 350 14.87 -23.01 -14.68
C PRO A 350 13.53 -22.39 -14.31
N PRO A 351 12.87 -21.59 -15.19
CA PRO A 351 11.59 -20.96 -14.90
C PRO A 351 10.54 -21.94 -14.39
N ALA A 352 10.41 -23.11 -15.01
CA ALA A 352 9.44 -24.14 -14.62
C ALA A 352 9.68 -24.72 -13.22
N GLU A 353 10.90 -24.64 -12.66
CA GLU A 353 11.17 -25.09 -11.30
C GLU A 353 10.56 -24.12 -10.28
N LEU A 354 10.48 -22.82 -10.59
CA LEU A 354 9.86 -21.81 -9.74
C LEU A 354 8.35 -22.02 -9.55
N ALA A 355 7.70 -22.72 -10.47
CA ALA A 355 6.31 -23.16 -10.30
C ALA A 355 6.15 -24.34 -9.34
N ARG A 356 7.23 -25.10 -9.09
CA ARG A 356 7.19 -26.41 -8.42
C ARG A 356 8.05 -26.48 -7.16
N LEU A 357 8.22 -25.34 -6.48
CA LEU A 357 9.06 -25.25 -5.28
C LEU A 357 8.53 -26.09 -4.10
N GLY A 358 7.22 -26.38 -4.04
CA GLY A 358 6.61 -27.19 -2.99
C GLY A 358 6.89 -26.63 -1.59
N ARG A 359 7.58 -27.40 -0.75
CA ARG A 359 8.01 -26.98 0.59
C ARG A 359 9.26 -26.08 0.59
N HIS A 360 9.81 -25.77 -0.57
CA HIS A 360 10.96 -24.88 -0.66
C HIS A 360 10.55 -23.47 -1.08
N MET A 361 11.45 -22.52 -0.81
CA MET A 361 11.39 -21.15 -1.28
C MET A 361 12.76 -20.70 -1.77
N ILE A 362 12.76 -19.67 -2.62
CA ILE A 362 13.99 -19.00 -3.03
C ILE A 362 14.06 -17.63 -2.33
N LEU A 363 15.17 -17.37 -1.66
CA LEU A 363 15.52 -16.06 -1.13
C LEU A 363 16.65 -15.46 -1.97
N LEU A 364 16.44 -14.28 -2.50
CA LEU A 364 17.45 -13.46 -3.14
C LEU A 364 17.88 -12.36 -2.18
N ALA A 365 19.14 -12.35 -1.80
CA ALA A 365 19.72 -11.40 -0.87
C ALA A 365 21.20 -11.17 -1.22
N GLU A 366 21.66 -9.91 -1.18
CA GLU A 366 23.07 -9.55 -1.34
C GLU A 366 23.74 -10.11 -2.60
N GLY A 367 22.99 -10.16 -3.71
CA GLY A 367 23.49 -10.69 -4.99
C GLY A 367 23.61 -12.24 -5.03
N ARG A 368 23.09 -12.93 -4.02
CA ARG A 368 23.09 -14.40 -3.93
C ARG A 368 21.66 -14.93 -3.90
N TYR A 369 21.48 -16.18 -4.20
CA TYR A 369 20.23 -16.90 -4.00
C TYR A 369 20.43 -18.05 -2.99
N TYR A 370 19.38 -18.30 -2.23
CA TYR A 370 19.32 -19.40 -1.26
C TYR A 370 18.04 -20.18 -1.49
N LYS A 371 18.15 -21.50 -1.58
CA LYS A 371 16.99 -22.40 -1.57
C LYS A 371 16.78 -22.86 -0.14
N LEU A 372 15.69 -22.41 0.47
CA LEU A 372 15.35 -22.65 1.88
C LEU A 372 14.07 -23.47 1.98
N THR A 373 13.85 -24.10 3.12
CA THR A 373 12.59 -24.78 3.43
C THR A 373 11.61 -23.77 4.03
N LYS A 374 10.34 -23.83 3.64
CA LYS A 374 9.26 -23.03 4.24
C LYS A 374 9.06 -23.44 5.68
N ASN A 375 8.95 -22.48 6.56
CA ASN A 375 8.75 -22.68 7.99
C ASN A 375 7.32 -22.24 8.34
N TYR A 376 6.39 -23.17 8.47
CA TYR A 376 5.00 -22.88 8.77
C TYR A 376 4.81 -22.61 10.26
N TYR A 377 4.08 -21.56 10.63
CA TYR A 377 3.87 -21.16 12.04
C TYR A 377 3.28 -22.27 12.90
N PHE A 378 2.45 -23.14 12.33
CA PHE A 378 1.84 -24.28 13.00
C PHE A 378 2.73 -25.53 13.09
N GLU A 379 3.94 -25.49 12.54
CA GLU A 379 4.96 -26.52 12.63
C GLU A 379 6.12 -26.13 13.59
N LEU A 380 6.09 -24.90 14.16
CA LEU A 380 7.19 -24.36 14.98
C LEU A 380 7.33 -25.02 16.35
N ASP A 381 6.34 -25.76 16.83
CA ASP A 381 6.41 -26.53 18.09
C ASP A 381 7.32 -27.78 18.01
N LEU A 382 8.02 -27.97 16.90
CA LEU A 382 8.89 -29.11 16.65
C LEU A 382 10.40 -28.81 16.77
N TRP A 383 10.77 -27.61 17.30
CA TRP A 383 12.18 -27.21 17.47
C TRP A 383 12.54 -26.82 18.90
#